data_14e62e5d072e202b1add9fac34d6c4eb
#
_entry.id   14e62e5d072e202b1add9fac34d6c4eb
#
_cell.length_a   1.000
_cell.length_b   1.000
_cell.length_c   1.000
_cell.angle_alpha   90.00
_cell.angle_beta   90.00
_cell.angle_gamma   90.00
#
_symmetry.space_group_name_H-M   'P 1'
#
loop_
_entity.id
_entity.type
_entity.pdbx_description
1 polymer ?
#
loop_
_entity_poly.entity_id
_entity_poly.type
_entity_poly.pdbx_seq_one_letter_code
_entity_poly.pdbx_strand_id
1 'polypeptide(L)'
;GNLRRQFRVDIQATQSGDRLILEENFLYDDGEQDRRVWQIDSQIIDGRTHYSGQAADITGKAIGKIAGNAMRWSYDISLILSGIELEVRFDDFIYQMTPDIAINRAYVSKWGMDIGSVTLVFLKDRLAEEKLPLDLKNW
;
A
#
# COMPACT_ATOMS: atom_id res chain seq x y z
N GLY A 1 -2.63 18.81 -16.55
CA GLY A 1 -3.86 18.14 -16.10
C GLY A 1 -3.61 17.15 -14.99
N ASN A 2 -4.62 16.84 -14.24
CA ASN A 2 -4.56 15.87 -13.17
C ASN A 2 -4.87 14.48 -13.72
N LEU A 3 -3.95 13.53 -13.51
CA LEU A 3 -4.22 12.14 -13.76
C LEU A 3 -5.01 11.57 -12.57
N ARG A 4 -6.15 10.95 -12.86
CA ARG A 4 -6.96 10.26 -11.86
C ARG A 4 -7.19 8.82 -12.32
N ARG A 5 -6.90 7.87 -11.45
CA ARG A 5 -7.14 6.45 -11.68
C ARG A 5 -7.83 5.83 -10.47
N GLN A 6 -8.65 4.86 -10.75
CA GLN A 6 -9.28 4.03 -9.73
C GLN A 6 -8.78 2.60 -9.90
N PHE A 7 -8.70 1.88 -8.82
CA PHE A 7 -8.26 0.50 -8.84
C PHE A 7 -8.81 -0.31 -7.67
N ARG A 8 -8.82 -1.60 -7.87
CA ARG A 8 -9.04 -2.59 -6.83
C ARG A 8 -7.75 -3.34 -6.58
N VAL A 9 -7.48 -3.67 -5.34
CA VAL A 9 -6.38 -4.54 -4.98
C VAL A 9 -6.90 -5.70 -4.14
N ASP A 10 -6.56 -6.92 -4.54
CA ASP A 10 -6.81 -8.13 -3.77
C ASP A 10 -5.53 -8.49 -3.04
N ILE A 11 -5.60 -8.60 -1.71
CA ILE A 11 -4.44 -8.82 -0.85
C ILE A 11 -4.60 -10.14 -0.13
N GLN A 12 -3.58 -11.00 -0.23
CA GLN A 12 -3.46 -12.22 0.53
C GLN A 12 -2.23 -12.15 1.44
N ALA A 13 -2.44 -12.47 2.71
CA ALA A 13 -1.40 -12.42 3.72
C ALA A 13 -1.05 -13.84 4.18
N THR A 14 0.25 -14.14 4.25
CA THR A 14 0.78 -15.40 4.76
C THR A 14 1.85 -15.11 5.79
N GLN A 15 1.73 -15.71 6.97
CA GLN A 15 2.74 -15.62 8.02
C GLN A 15 3.70 -16.78 7.91
N SER A 16 5.00 -16.50 7.87
CA SER A 16 6.07 -17.50 7.86
C SER A 16 7.10 -17.12 8.94
N GLY A 17 7.00 -17.74 10.10
CA GLY A 17 7.78 -17.34 11.28
C GLY A 17 7.48 -15.89 11.67
N ASP A 18 8.51 -15.06 11.76
CA ASP A 18 8.38 -13.62 12.04
C ASP A 18 8.18 -12.76 10.78
N ARG A 19 8.08 -13.39 9.64
CA ARG A 19 7.91 -12.70 8.35
C ARG A 19 6.48 -12.79 7.87
N LEU A 20 5.92 -11.64 7.51
CA LEU A 20 4.65 -11.51 6.84
C LEU A 20 4.89 -11.33 5.33
N ILE A 21 4.19 -12.15 4.53
CA ILE A 21 4.21 -12.02 3.07
C ILE A 21 2.84 -11.52 2.62
N LEU A 22 2.81 -10.37 1.94
CA LEU A 22 1.61 -9.81 1.37
C LEU A 22 1.69 -9.89 -0.16
N GLU A 23 0.74 -10.61 -0.76
CA GLU A 23 0.57 -10.61 -2.20
C GLU A 23 -0.54 -9.64 -2.57
N GLU A 24 -0.19 -8.62 -3.35
CA GLU A 24 -1.11 -7.59 -3.82
C GLU A 24 -1.32 -7.74 -5.32
N ASN A 25 -2.56 -7.96 -5.74
CA ASN A 25 -2.94 -8.01 -7.15
C ASN A 25 -3.83 -6.82 -7.48
N PHE A 26 -3.35 -5.95 -8.36
CA PHE A 26 -3.99 -4.69 -8.73
C PHE A 26 -4.76 -4.83 -10.04
N LEU A 27 -5.97 -4.29 -10.08
CA LEU A 27 -6.74 -4.11 -11.29
C LEU A 27 -7.18 -2.65 -11.39
N TYR A 28 -6.72 -1.98 -12.42
CA TYR A 28 -7.05 -0.57 -12.67
C TYR A 28 -8.30 -0.43 -13.53
N ASP A 29 -8.90 0.75 -13.51
CA ASP A 29 -10.13 1.06 -14.26
C ASP A 29 -9.96 1.04 -15.78
N ASP A 30 -8.72 1.15 -16.28
CA ASP A 30 -8.38 0.99 -17.70
C ASP A 30 -8.08 -0.46 -18.11
N GLY A 31 -8.17 -1.42 -17.18
CA GLY A 31 -7.90 -2.85 -17.41
C GLY A 31 -6.43 -3.25 -17.18
N GLU A 32 -5.55 -2.30 -16.89
CA GLU A 32 -4.17 -2.62 -16.54
C GLU A 32 -4.12 -3.45 -15.26
N GLN A 33 -3.21 -4.41 -15.21
CA GLN A 33 -2.98 -5.26 -14.05
C GLN A 33 -1.54 -5.13 -13.59
N ASP A 34 -1.34 -5.22 -12.28
CA ASP A 34 -0.03 -5.21 -11.67
C ASP A 34 -0.03 -6.12 -10.45
N ARG A 35 1.14 -6.48 -9.98
CA ARG A 35 1.33 -7.36 -8.82
C ARG A 35 2.54 -6.91 -8.03
N ARG A 36 2.38 -6.89 -6.71
CA ARG A 36 3.50 -6.65 -5.79
C ARG A 36 3.46 -7.68 -4.67
N VAL A 37 4.63 -8.17 -4.31
CA VAL A 37 4.80 -9.06 -3.15
C VAL A 37 5.71 -8.37 -2.15
N TRP A 38 5.15 -8.07 -0.99
CA TRP A 38 5.88 -7.55 0.15
C TRP A 38 6.39 -8.67 1.03
N GLN A 39 7.63 -8.55 1.48
CA GLN A 39 8.18 -9.31 2.59
C GLN A 39 8.38 -8.34 3.74
N ILE A 40 7.63 -8.52 4.81
CA ILE A 40 7.61 -7.58 5.94
C ILE A 40 8.13 -8.30 7.17
N ASP A 41 9.18 -7.74 7.77
CA ASP A 41 9.79 -8.22 9.00
C ASP A 41 9.47 -7.25 10.14
N SER A 42 9.31 -7.80 11.35
CA SER A 42 9.13 -7.01 12.55
C SER A 42 10.33 -7.18 13.48
N GLN A 43 10.63 -6.10 14.22
CA GLN A 43 11.72 -6.05 15.16
C GLN A 43 11.33 -5.16 16.35
N ILE A 44 11.71 -5.57 17.56
CA ILE A 44 11.50 -4.76 18.76
C ILE A 44 12.78 -3.98 19.05
N ILE A 45 12.69 -2.66 19.06
CA ILE A 45 13.79 -1.75 19.38
C ILE A 45 13.31 -0.81 20.48
N ASP A 46 14.00 -0.81 21.62
CA ASP A 46 13.66 0.00 22.81
C ASP A 46 12.19 -0.18 23.24
N GLY A 47 11.70 -1.43 23.24
CA GLY A 47 10.34 -1.77 23.64
C GLY A 47 9.25 -1.40 22.61
N ARG A 48 9.62 -0.91 21.42
CA ARG A 48 8.69 -0.55 20.35
C ARG A 48 8.85 -1.48 19.15
N THR A 49 7.73 -1.84 18.55
CA THR A 49 7.74 -2.64 17.31
C THR A 49 8.01 -1.75 16.11
N HIS A 50 9.04 -2.12 15.35
CA HIS A 50 9.39 -1.52 14.07
C HIS A 50 9.18 -2.54 12.97
N TYR A 51 8.69 -2.08 11.83
CA TYR A 51 8.50 -2.90 10.64
C TYR A 51 9.44 -2.45 9.53
N SER A 52 9.96 -3.42 8.80
CA SER A 52 10.70 -3.13 7.56
C SER A 52 10.19 -4.04 6.46
N GLY A 53 10.19 -3.58 5.22
CA GLY A 53 9.68 -4.34 4.10
C GLY A 53 10.51 -4.22 2.86
N GLN A 54 10.40 -5.23 2.01
CA GLN A 54 11.03 -5.29 0.69
C GLN A 54 10.02 -5.77 -0.34
N ALA A 55 10.12 -5.22 -1.54
CA ALA A 55 9.40 -5.68 -2.73
C ALA A 55 10.27 -5.40 -3.96
N ALA A 56 9.95 -6.03 -5.09
CA ALA A 56 10.80 -5.99 -6.29
C ALA A 56 10.97 -4.56 -6.86
N ASP A 57 9.93 -3.73 -6.76
CA ASP A 57 9.92 -2.36 -7.28
C ASP A 57 10.29 -1.29 -6.23
N ILE A 58 10.66 -1.72 -5.01
CA ILE A 58 11.04 -0.83 -3.91
C ILE A 58 12.56 -0.69 -3.87
N THR A 59 13.04 0.55 -3.79
CA THR A 59 14.45 0.86 -3.60
C THR A 59 14.79 0.82 -2.11
N GLY A 60 15.76 -0.02 -1.73
CA GLY A 60 16.09 -0.20 -0.32
C GLY A 60 14.99 -0.91 0.45
N LYS A 61 14.70 -0.43 1.66
CA LYS A 61 13.68 -0.99 2.54
C LYS A 61 12.60 0.03 2.86
N ALA A 62 11.36 -0.42 2.87
CA ALA A 62 10.27 0.32 3.47
C ALA A 62 10.38 0.25 5.00
N ILE A 63 10.02 1.33 5.67
CA ILE A 63 10.08 1.46 7.12
C ILE A 63 8.69 1.78 7.67
N GLY A 64 8.27 1.01 8.69
CA GLY A 64 6.99 1.18 9.35
C GLY A 64 7.14 1.54 10.82
N LYS A 65 6.31 2.50 11.27
CA LYS A 65 6.21 2.91 12.67
C LYS A 65 4.74 2.91 13.09
N ILE A 66 4.46 2.43 14.30
CA ILE A 66 3.11 2.38 14.85
C ILE A 66 2.96 3.38 15.98
N ALA A 67 1.84 4.11 15.99
CA ALA A 67 1.40 4.96 17.08
C ALA A 67 -0.11 4.84 17.23
N GLY A 68 -0.59 4.23 18.34
CA GLY A 68 -2.00 3.98 18.56
C GLY A 68 -2.59 3.06 17.49
N ASN A 69 -3.67 3.52 16.85
CA ASN A 69 -4.31 2.78 15.75
C ASN A 69 -3.75 3.11 14.36
N ALA A 70 -2.64 3.87 14.30
CA ALA A 70 -2.06 4.33 13.05
C ALA A 70 -0.68 3.70 12.81
N MET A 71 -0.40 3.41 11.55
CA MET A 71 0.92 3.02 11.08
C MET A 71 1.35 3.97 9.97
N ARG A 72 2.60 4.45 10.04
CA ARG A 72 3.25 5.14 8.94
C ARG A 72 4.17 4.15 8.21
N TRP A 73 3.99 4.04 6.89
CA TRP A 73 4.76 3.15 6.05
C TRP A 73 5.39 3.97 4.93
N SER A 74 6.71 4.07 4.91
CA SER A 74 7.44 4.96 4.00
C SER A 74 8.41 4.18 3.14
N TYR A 75 8.43 4.46 1.83
CA TYR A 75 9.30 3.77 0.88
C TYR A 75 9.53 4.57 -0.40
N ASP A 76 10.61 4.25 -1.08
CA ASP A 76 10.91 4.74 -2.42
C ASP A 76 10.60 3.64 -3.45
N ILE A 77 9.92 3.99 -4.52
CA ILE A 77 9.43 3.06 -5.53
C ILE A 77 9.71 3.59 -6.93
N SER A 78 10.07 2.69 -7.84
CA SER A 78 10.13 2.98 -9.27
C SER A 78 8.78 2.76 -9.91
N LEU A 79 8.19 3.82 -10.46
CA LEU A 79 6.94 3.78 -11.21
C LEU A 79 7.19 4.04 -12.69
N ILE A 80 6.39 3.40 -13.54
CA ILE A 80 6.35 3.71 -14.97
C ILE A 80 5.09 4.52 -15.23
N LEU A 81 5.26 5.80 -15.56
CA LEU A 81 4.18 6.72 -15.91
C LEU A 81 4.40 7.23 -17.34
N SER A 82 3.43 6.97 -18.23
CA SER A 82 3.50 7.36 -19.64
C SER A 82 4.81 6.90 -20.33
N GLY A 83 5.26 5.69 -20.00
CA GLY A 83 6.49 5.11 -20.56
C GLY A 83 7.80 5.62 -19.94
N ILE A 84 7.72 6.49 -18.95
CA ILE A 84 8.90 7.04 -18.25
C ILE A 84 9.00 6.40 -16.87
N GLU A 85 10.18 5.87 -16.54
CA GLU A 85 10.48 5.35 -15.22
C GLU A 85 10.83 6.52 -14.29
N LEU A 86 10.08 6.64 -13.19
CA LEU A 86 10.27 7.65 -12.17
C LEU A 86 10.43 6.99 -10.81
N GLU A 87 11.46 7.41 -10.07
CA GLU A 87 11.57 7.06 -8.66
C GLU A 87 10.84 8.13 -7.83
N VAL A 88 9.89 7.69 -7.01
CA VAL A 88 9.07 8.55 -6.17
C VAL A 88 9.03 8.00 -4.75
N ARG A 89 8.71 8.88 -3.79
CA ARG A 89 8.56 8.50 -2.40
C ARG A 89 7.08 8.40 -2.04
N PHE A 90 6.72 7.30 -1.40
CA PHE A 90 5.41 7.10 -0.78
C PHE A 90 5.52 7.22 0.74
N ASP A 91 4.62 7.99 1.32
CA ASP A 91 4.36 8.02 2.75
C ASP A 91 2.90 7.62 2.97
N ASP A 92 2.71 6.41 3.44
CA ASP A 92 1.39 5.83 3.71
C ASP A 92 1.04 6.02 5.18
N PHE A 93 -0.16 6.50 5.44
CA PHE A 93 -0.74 6.57 6.78
C PHE A 93 -1.93 5.62 6.82
N ILE A 94 -1.82 4.54 7.57
CA ILE A 94 -2.80 3.48 7.66
C ILE A 94 -3.47 3.55 9.02
N TYR A 95 -4.80 3.71 9.03
CA TYR A 95 -5.60 3.82 10.24
C TYR A 95 -6.49 2.60 10.38
N GLN A 96 -6.32 1.84 11.46
CA GLN A 96 -7.21 0.74 11.80
C GLN A 96 -8.48 1.32 12.42
N MET A 97 -9.60 1.25 11.70
CA MET A 97 -10.86 1.83 12.13
C MET A 97 -11.70 0.86 12.96
N THR A 98 -11.81 -0.38 12.48
CA THR A 98 -12.43 -1.51 13.16
C THR A 98 -11.53 -2.73 12.94
N PRO A 99 -11.81 -3.89 13.57
CA PRO A 99 -11.05 -5.12 13.25
C PRO A 99 -11.08 -5.51 11.76
N ASP A 100 -12.09 -5.06 10.99
CA ASP A 100 -12.32 -5.47 9.61
C ASP A 100 -12.11 -4.35 8.59
N ILE A 101 -11.88 -3.11 9.03
CA ILE A 101 -11.77 -1.93 8.16
C ILE A 101 -10.53 -1.12 8.53
N ALA A 102 -9.70 -0.84 7.53
CA ALA A 102 -8.60 0.13 7.64
C ALA A 102 -8.65 1.11 6.47
N ILE A 103 -8.18 2.31 6.70
CA ILE A 103 -8.08 3.36 5.68
C ILE A 103 -6.62 3.74 5.54
N ASN A 104 -6.13 3.77 4.30
CA ASN A 104 -4.80 4.25 3.97
C ASN A 104 -4.89 5.55 3.16
N ARG A 105 -4.18 6.55 3.62
CA ARG A 105 -3.94 7.77 2.86
C ARG A 105 -2.45 7.86 2.58
N ALA A 106 -2.07 7.78 1.31
CA ALA A 106 -0.68 7.86 0.89
C ALA A 106 -0.40 9.19 0.18
N TYR A 107 0.73 9.78 0.48
CA TYR A 107 1.24 10.96 -0.20
C TYR A 107 2.44 10.58 -1.04
N VAL A 108 2.45 11.02 -2.29
CA VAL A 108 3.50 10.74 -3.26
C VAL A 108 4.30 12.01 -3.48
N SER A 109 5.60 11.92 -3.31
CA SER A 109 6.50 13.07 -3.49
C SER A 109 7.69 12.71 -4.36
N LYS A 110 8.26 13.73 -5.00
CA LYS A 110 9.52 13.65 -5.72
C LYS A 110 10.34 14.89 -5.41
N TRP A 111 11.59 14.67 -4.99
CA TRP A 111 12.49 15.77 -4.56
C TRP A 111 11.85 16.70 -3.51
N GLY A 112 11.09 16.12 -2.56
CA GLY A 112 10.42 16.87 -1.51
C GLY A 112 9.16 17.61 -1.92
N MET A 113 8.74 17.53 -3.17
CA MET A 113 7.51 18.14 -3.68
C MET A 113 6.39 17.12 -3.81
N ASP A 114 5.21 17.47 -3.32
CA ASP A 114 4.03 16.62 -3.45
C ASP A 114 3.56 16.58 -4.92
N ILE A 115 3.43 15.37 -5.46
CA ILE A 115 3.00 15.16 -6.84
C ILE A 115 1.70 14.35 -6.94
N GLY A 116 1.23 13.77 -5.86
CA GLY A 116 0.00 12.99 -5.90
C GLY A 116 -0.38 12.40 -4.55
N SER A 117 -1.51 11.72 -4.54
CA SER A 117 -2.00 11.01 -3.37
C SER A 117 -2.81 9.80 -3.77
N VAL A 118 -2.90 8.83 -2.86
CA VAL A 118 -3.69 7.61 -3.01
C VAL A 118 -4.53 7.43 -1.75
N THR A 119 -5.80 7.08 -1.94
CA THR A 119 -6.67 6.68 -0.82
C THR A 119 -7.12 5.25 -1.05
N LEU A 120 -6.94 4.40 -0.05
CA LEU A 120 -7.37 3.01 -0.04
C LEU A 120 -8.27 2.75 1.15
N VAL A 121 -9.32 1.97 0.92
CA VAL A 121 -10.13 1.38 1.99
C VAL A 121 -9.88 -0.12 1.96
N PHE A 122 -9.38 -0.67 3.06
CA PHE A 122 -9.16 -2.11 3.22
C PHE A 122 -10.36 -2.73 3.90
N LEU A 123 -10.93 -3.74 3.27
CA LEU A 123 -12.03 -4.55 3.80
C LEU A 123 -11.53 -5.98 3.99
N LYS A 124 -11.80 -6.56 5.14
CA LYS A 124 -11.30 -7.87 5.50
C LYS A 124 -12.38 -8.94 5.29
N ASP A 125 -11.97 -10.11 4.79
CA ASP A 125 -12.76 -11.34 4.73
C ASP A 125 -14.18 -11.15 4.20
N ARG A 126 -15.17 -11.50 4.98
CA ARG A 126 -16.59 -11.47 4.63
C ARG A 126 -17.08 -10.10 4.16
N LEU A 127 -16.59 -9.03 4.79
CA LEU A 127 -17.00 -7.67 4.42
C LEU A 127 -16.50 -7.33 3.00
N ALA A 128 -15.32 -7.82 2.62
CA ALA A 128 -14.82 -7.68 1.26
C ALA A 128 -15.71 -8.42 0.26
N GLU A 129 -16.12 -9.65 0.56
CA GLU A 129 -17.00 -10.43 -0.30
C GLU A 129 -18.36 -9.76 -0.52
N GLU A 130 -18.93 -9.16 0.51
CA GLU A 130 -20.22 -8.45 0.43
C GLU A 130 -20.16 -7.17 -0.39
N LYS A 131 -19.01 -6.53 -0.49
CA LYS A 131 -18.83 -5.23 -1.16
C LYS A 131 -18.24 -5.32 -2.55
N LEU A 132 -17.79 -6.48 -2.97
CA LEU A 132 -17.21 -6.69 -4.30
C LEU A 132 -18.20 -7.42 -5.21
N PRO A 133 -18.12 -7.20 -6.52
CA PRO A 133 -17.22 -6.31 -7.23
C PRO A 133 -17.65 -4.84 -7.15
N LEU A 134 -16.68 -3.94 -7.09
CA LEU A 134 -16.92 -2.51 -7.20
C LEU A 134 -16.94 -2.11 -8.68
N ASP A 135 -17.83 -1.19 -9.03
CA ASP A 135 -17.84 -0.61 -10.37
C ASP A 135 -16.82 0.54 -10.43
N LEU A 136 -15.64 0.23 -10.95
CA LEU A 136 -14.54 1.19 -11.03
C LEU A 136 -14.73 2.24 -12.15
N LYS A 137 -15.78 2.12 -12.95
CA LYS A 137 -15.99 3.00 -14.10
C LYS A 137 -17.05 4.07 -13.86
N ASN A 138 -17.99 3.80 -12.97
CA ASN A 138 -19.16 4.65 -12.74
C ASN A 138 -19.16 5.27 -11.34
N TRP A 139 -18.14 6.03 -11.09
CA TRP A 139 -17.99 6.74 -9.81
C TRP A 139 -18.52 8.17 -9.91
#